data_f1bd94c17b1782db2a87b0c6a00e7ab0
#
_entry.id   f1bd94c17b1782db2a87b0c6a00e7ab0
#
_cell.length_a   1.000
_cell.length_b   1.000
_cell.length_c   1.000
_cell.angle_alpha   90.00
_cell.angle_beta   90.00
_cell.angle_gamma   90.00
#
_symmetry.space_group_name_H-M   'P 1'
#
loop_
_entity.id
_entity.type
_entity.pdbx_description
1 polymer ?
#
loop_
_entity_poly.entity_id
_entity_poly.type
_entity_poly.pdbx_seq_one_letter_code
_entity_poly.pdbx_strand_id
1 'polypeptide(L)'
;MERALLRDLPRVRFGRIHAHGVEREEAIDLIVERAQSDLGGFVLTPNVDHIAQAQRSTSLVHAYQRCFLSLPDGMPLVMICRLLRLPLHTKVSGSDIFEPLLARCAKEGLPIYFFGSTSELNERATLMLKERYPEIEITGYDDSFYDPECDDGTAVRALHQARASGARVIICSLPPAKQVLLSQYMWEYAPAVGVATGGALSFFVGDIKRAPSWISRSGLEWLYRLVQEPTRLWRRYLVEDFAAFPVFAGMVLRRLAGRSLSEPEVMNPDIAAPVGRRRRGRRVAFNAAKARGTVVDAEALAS
;
A
#
# COMPACT_ATOMS: atom_id res chain seq x y z
N MET A 1 11.22 -17.21 -12.22
CA MET A 1 10.04 -16.81 -13.02
C MET A 1 9.59 -15.40 -12.67
N GLU A 2 9.33 -15.07 -11.41
CA GLU A 2 8.87 -13.75 -10.92
C GLU A 2 9.75 -12.55 -11.35
N ARG A 3 11.08 -12.68 -11.30
CA ARG A 3 12.00 -11.61 -11.76
C ARG A 3 11.85 -11.25 -13.25
N ALA A 4 11.41 -12.18 -14.07
CA ALA A 4 11.17 -11.93 -15.48
C ALA A 4 9.84 -11.19 -15.67
N LEU A 5 8.77 -11.59 -14.96
CA LEU A 5 7.44 -10.98 -15.08
C LEU A 5 7.41 -9.50 -14.70
N LEU A 6 8.07 -9.12 -13.60
CA LEU A 6 8.13 -7.70 -13.19
C LEU A 6 8.98 -6.83 -14.13
N ARG A 7 10.00 -7.40 -14.79
CA ARG A 7 10.83 -6.68 -15.76
C ARG A 7 10.08 -6.27 -17.02
N ASP A 8 9.03 -7.01 -17.35
CA ASP A 8 8.26 -6.80 -18.58
C ASP A 8 7.03 -5.92 -18.36
N LEU A 9 6.70 -5.57 -17.09
CA LEU A 9 5.58 -4.68 -16.80
C LEU A 9 5.86 -3.26 -17.27
N PRO A 10 4.97 -2.70 -18.11
CA PRO A 10 5.12 -1.32 -18.54
C PRO A 10 5.08 -0.38 -17.33
N ARG A 11 5.97 0.59 -17.32
CA ARG A 11 6.07 1.62 -16.28
C ARG A 11 5.79 2.99 -16.85
N VAL A 12 4.93 3.74 -16.19
CA VAL A 12 4.67 5.15 -16.51
C VAL A 12 5.12 6.02 -15.37
N ARG A 13 5.91 7.04 -15.68
CA ARG A 13 6.43 8.00 -14.72
C ARG A 13 5.51 9.19 -14.57
N PHE A 14 5.14 9.50 -13.32
CA PHE A 14 4.39 10.68 -12.91
C PHE A 14 5.28 11.58 -12.03
N GLY A 15 6.03 12.48 -12.66
CA GLY A 15 7.01 13.31 -11.96
C GLY A 15 8.13 12.48 -11.33
N ARG A 16 8.11 12.36 -9.99
CA ARG A 16 9.15 11.66 -9.20
C ARG A 16 8.78 10.21 -8.83
N ILE A 17 7.54 9.80 -9.07
CA ILE A 17 7.06 8.43 -8.79
C ILE A 17 6.56 7.76 -10.06
N HIS A 18 6.24 6.48 -9.98
CA HIS A 18 5.78 5.69 -11.13
C HIS A 18 4.59 4.83 -10.77
N ALA A 19 3.88 4.35 -11.80
CA ALA A 19 2.89 3.29 -11.70
C ALA A 19 3.10 2.24 -12.78
N HIS A 20 2.76 0.99 -12.48
CA HIS A 20 2.80 -0.11 -13.44
C HIS A 20 1.49 -0.19 -14.23
N GLY A 21 1.59 -0.44 -15.52
CA GLY A 21 0.46 -0.75 -16.39
C GLY A 21 0.13 -2.23 -16.28
N VAL A 22 -0.70 -2.58 -15.32
CA VAL A 22 -1.06 -3.96 -14.99
C VAL A 22 -2.57 -4.06 -14.80
N GLU A 23 -3.17 -5.17 -15.20
CA GLU A 23 -4.58 -5.46 -14.97
C GLU A 23 -4.80 -5.99 -13.55
N ARG A 24 -6.05 -5.89 -13.05
CA ARG A 24 -6.38 -6.25 -11.67
C ARG A 24 -6.01 -7.69 -11.32
N GLU A 25 -6.37 -8.65 -12.16
CA GLU A 25 -6.11 -10.08 -11.90
C GLU A 25 -4.62 -10.37 -11.93
N GLU A 26 -3.89 -9.80 -12.88
CA GLU A 26 -2.43 -9.91 -12.97
C GLU A 26 -1.74 -9.32 -11.72
N ALA A 27 -2.23 -8.18 -11.22
CA ALA A 27 -1.72 -7.59 -9.98
C ALA A 27 -1.94 -8.52 -8.78
N ILE A 28 -3.10 -9.18 -8.68
CA ILE A 28 -3.41 -10.14 -7.64
C ILE A 28 -2.49 -11.37 -7.74
N ASP A 29 -2.30 -11.92 -8.94
CA ASP A 29 -1.42 -13.07 -9.17
C ASP A 29 0.02 -12.74 -8.75
N LEU A 30 0.55 -11.58 -9.13
CA LEU A 30 1.88 -11.12 -8.72
C LEU A 30 2.02 -10.97 -7.19
N ILE A 31 0.98 -10.44 -6.52
CA ILE A 31 0.98 -10.31 -5.06
C ILE A 31 0.98 -11.69 -4.39
N VAL A 32 0.16 -12.61 -4.88
CA VAL A 32 0.05 -13.97 -4.34
C VAL A 32 1.35 -14.75 -4.55
N GLU A 33 1.92 -14.75 -5.76
CA GLU A 33 3.22 -15.37 -6.05
C GLU A 33 4.31 -14.81 -5.12
N ARG A 34 4.30 -13.50 -4.92
CA ARG A 34 5.25 -12.84 -4.02
C ARG A 34 5.06 -13.26 -2.57
N ALA A 35 3.80 -13.36 -2.11
CA ALA A 35 3.46 -13.80 -0.77
C ALA A 35 3.81 -15.29 -0.53
N GLN A 36 3.80 -16.14 -1.56
CA GLN A 36 4.24 -17.51 -1.50
C GLN A 36 5.77 -17.65 -1.45
N SER A 37 6.49 -16.64 -1.91
CA SER A 37 7.95 -16.58 -1.83
C SER A 37 8.41 -16.01 -0.47
N ASP A 38 9.71 -16.18 -0.13
CA ASP A 38 10.30 -15.57 1.07
C ASP A 38 10.84 -14.15 0.83
N LEU A 39 10.48 -13.54 -0.29
CA LEU A 39 11.08 -12.27 -0.70
C LEU A 39 10.42 -11.05 -0.06
N GLY A 40 9.18 -11.15 0.40
CA GLY A 40 8.43 -10.03 0.96
C GLY A 40 8.28 -8.84 -0.01
N GLY A 41 7.74 -7.75 0.45
CA GLY A 41 7.63 -6.52 -0.35
C GLY A 41 6.48 -5.61 0.04
N PHE A 42 6.33 -4.52 -0.68
CA PHE A 42 5.24 -3.58 -0.45
C PHE A 42 4.60 -3.14 -1.77
N VAL A 43 3.26 -3.13 -1.80
CA VAL A 43 2.45 -2.65 -2.90
C VAL A 43 1.90 -1.28 -2.54
N LEU A 44 2.20 -0.28 -3.36
CA LEU A 44 1.67 1.07 -3.23
C LEU A 44 0.61 1.36 -4.29
N THR A 45 -0.33 2.24 -3.96
CA THR A 45 -1.41 2.64 -4.86
C THR A 45 -1.37 4.15 -5.12
N PRO A 46 -0.50 4.63 -6.06
CA PRO A 46 -0.39 6.05 -6.35
C PRO A 46 -1.67 6.65 -6.91
N ASN A 47 -2.03 7.79 -6.38
CA ASN A 47 -3.10 8.65 -6.86
C ASN A 47 -2.60 10.09 -7.04
N VAL A 48 -3.49 11.01 -7.36
CA VAL A 48 -3.14 12.44 -7.58
C VAL A 48 -2.46 13.04 -6.35
N ASP A 49 -2.96 12.73 -5.15
CA ASP A 49 -2.40 13.18 -3.88
C ASP A 49 -0.95 12.67 -3.68
N HIS A 50 -0.69 11.39 -3.96
CA HIS A 50 0.67 10.85 -3.89
C HIS A 50 1.61 11.53 -4.90
N ILE A 51 1.12 11.86 -6.11
CA ILE A 51 1.90 12.61 -7.10
C ILE A 51 2.23 14.01 -6.57
N ALA A 52 1.25 14.71 -5.99
CA ALA A 52 1.44 16.02 -5.40
C ALA A 52 2.43 16.00 -4.22
N GLN A 53 2.24 15.08 -3.29
CA GLN A 53 3.12 14.91 -2.12
C GLN A 53 4.56 14.53 -2.52
N ALA A 54 4.75 13.69 -3.54
CA ALA A 54 6.06 13.26 -4.00
C ALA A 54 6.93 14.41 -4.51
N GLN A 55 6.33 15.55 -4.90
CA GLN A 55 7.11 16.72 -5.30
C GLN A 55 7.88 17.32 -4.10
N ARG A 56 7.40 17.11 -2.87
CA ARG A 56 7.93 17.69 -1.63
C ARG A 56 8.53 16.64 -0.68
N SER A 57 8.18 15.35 -0.82
CA SER A 57 8.59 14.28 0.09
C SER A 57 9.60 13.34 -0.58
N THR A 58 10.85 13.39 -0.14
CA THR A 58 11.89 12.44 -0.57
C THR A 58 11.62 11.03 -0.04
N SER A 59 11.07 10.90 1.18
CA SER A 59 10.71 9.61 1.76
C SER A 59 9.67 8.88 0.93
N LEU A 60 8.64 9.61 0.43
CA LEU A 60 7.64 9.06 -0.46
C LEU A 60 8.25 8.57 -1.78
N VAL A 61 9.16 9.36 -2.36
CA VAL A 61 9.88 8.96 -3.59
C VAL A 61 10.69 7.69 -3.36
N HIS A 62 11.42 7.59 -2.24
CA HIS A 62 12.17 6.38 -1.90
C HIS A 62 11.26 5.16 -1.70
N ALA A 63 10.06 5.34 -1.08
CA ALA A 63 9.10 4.26 -0.96
C ALA A 63 8.66 3.73 -2.33
N TYR A 64 8.37 4.62 -3.29
CA TYR A 64 8.03 4.23 -4.65
C TYR A 64 9.20 3.60 -5.43
N GLN A 65 10.42 4.02 -5.18
CA GLN A 65 11.61 3.40 -5.79
C GLN A 65 11.87 1.99 -5.28
N ARG A 66 11.40 1.68 -4.06
CA ARG A 66 11.61 0.39 -3.39
C ARG A 66 10.37 -0.49 -3.34
N CYS A 67 9.20 0.00 -3.75
CA CYS A 67 8.01 -0.84 -3.73
C CYS A 67 8.13 -2.00 -4.72
N PHE A 68 7.54 -3.13 -4.34
CA PHE A 68 7.45 -4.30 -5.21
C PHE A 68 6.56 -4.02 -6.42
N LEU A 69 5.39 -3.42 -6.17
CA LEU A 69 4.40 -3.11 -7.19
C LEU A 69 3.77 -1.75 -6.90
N SER A 70 3.47 -0.98 -7.94
CA SER A 70 2.84 0.33 -7.84
C SER A 70 1.62 0.36 -8.75
N LEU A 71 0.41 0.33 -8.17
CA LEU A 71 -0.87 0.16 -8.86
C LEU A 71 -1.58 1.52 -9.04
N PRO A 72 -1.99 1.92 -10.24
CA PRO A 72 -2.59 3.23 -10.46
C PRO A 72 -3.96 3.34 -9.78
N ASP A 73 -4.07 4.20 -8.78
CA ASP A 73 -5.30 4.48 -8.06
C ASP A 73 -5.92 5.81 -8.52
N GLY A 74 -7.00 5.70 -9.22
CA GLY A 74 -7.78 6.84 -9.69
C GLY A 74 -7.74 7.07 -11.19
N MET A 75 -8.90 7.45 -11.70
CA MET A 75 -9.10 7.70 -13.13
C MET A 75 -8.24 8.82 -13.71
N PRO A 76 -7.87 9.91 -12.99
CA PRO A 76 -7.01 10.94 -13.58
C PRO A 76 -5.68 10.40 -14.13
N LEU A 77 -5.06 9.43 -13.47
CA LEU A 77 -3.82 8.80 -13.94
C LEU A 77 -4.05 8.02 -15.24
N VAL A 78 -5.15 7.29 -15.30
CA VAL A 78 -5.53 6.53 -16.49
C VAL A 78 -5.87 7.47 -17.65
N MET A 79 -6.61 8.54 -17.38
CA MET A 79 -7.04 9.50 -18.40
C MET A 79 -5.83 10.22 -19.04
N ILE A 80 -4.87 10.69 -18.25
CA ILE A 80 -3.65 11.31 -18.79
C ILE A 80 -2.83 10.30 -19.60
N CYS A 81 -2.74 9.05 -19.14
CA CYS A 81 -2.04 8.00 -19.90
C CYS A 81 -2.73 7.68 -21.23
N ARG A 82 -4.05 7.59 -21.25
CA ARG A 82 -4.82 7.42 -22.50
C ARG A 82 -4.62 8.58 -23.46
N LEU A 83 -4.69 9.82 -22.96
CA LEU A 83 -4.46 11.02 -23.77
C LEU A 83 -3.06 11.02 -24.42
N LEU A 84 -2.04 10.57 -23.66
CA LEU A 84 -0.65 10.52 -24.11
C LEU A 84 -0.27 9.20 -24.80
N ARG A 85 -1.21 8.27 -24.94
CA ARG A 85 -1.01 6.92 -25.52
C ARG A 85 0.12 6.16 -24.78
N LEU A 86 0.07 6.17 -23.46
CA LEU A 86 1.00 5.45 -22.60
C LEU A 86 0.41 4.10 -22.17
N PRO A 87 1.24 3.11 -21.84
CA PRO A 87 0.81 1.74 -21.54
C PRO A 87 0.29 1.58 -20.11
N LEU A 88 -0.71 2.38 -19.74
CA LEU A 88 -1.44 2.29 -18.47
C LEU A 88 -2.92 2.56 -18.81
N HIS A 89 -3.70 1.50 -18.88
CA HIS A 89 -5.06 1.54 -19.43
C HIS A 89 -6.14 1.35 -18.39
N THR A 90 -5.82 0.73 -17.25
CA THR A 90 -6.77 0.32 -16.24
C THR A 90 -6.43 0.94 -14.89
N LYS A 91 -7.46 1.39 -14.17
CA LYS A 91 -7.35 1.75 -12.76
C LYS A 91 -7.35 0.48 -11.93
N VAL A 92 -6.37 0.35 -11.03
CA VAL A 92 -6.29 -0.74 -10.04
C VAL A 92 -6.06 -0.14 -8.67
N SER A 93 -7.15 0.22 -7.99
CA SER A 93 -7.07 0.81 -6.64
C SER A 93 -6.95 -0.25 -5.55
N GLY A 94 -6.52 0.17 -4.35
CA GLY A 94 -6.51 -0.69 -3.18
C GLY A 94 -7.89 -1.31 -2.89
N SER A 95 -8.97 -0.55 -3.10
CA SER A 95 -10.35 -1.06 -2.93
C SER A 95 -10.81 -2.00 -4.05
N ASP A 96 -10.20 -1.93 -5.25
CA ASP A 96 -10.55 -2.83 -6.35
C ASP A 96 -9.93 -4.23 -6.16
N ILE A 97 -8.77 -4.29 -5.50
CA ILE A 97 -8.07 -5.55 -5.23
C ILE A 97 -8.37 -6.14 -3.86
N PHE A 98 -8.92 -5.37 -2.90
CA PHE A 98 -9.08 -5.78 -1.50
C PHE A 98 -9.77 -7.13 -1.37
N GLU A 99 -11.06 -7.21 -1.74
CA GLU A 99 -11.83 -8.44 -1.58
C GLU A 99 -11.37 -9.58 -2.51
N PRO A 100 -11.08 -9.34 -3.81
CA PRO A 100 -10.55 -10.40 -4.69
C PRO A 100 -9.22 -10.98 -4.20
N LEU A 101 -8.32 -10.15 -3.67
CA LEU A 101 -7.05 -10.61 -3.10
C LEU A 101 -7.28 -11.48 -1.86
N LEU A 102 -8.17 -11.08 -0.94
CA LEU A 102 -8.48 -11.84 0.26
C LEU A 102 -9.14 -13.19 -0.08
N ALA A 103 -10.04 -13.21 -1.07
CA ALA A 103 -10.63 -14.44 -1.59
C ALA A 103 -9.55 -15.39 -2.17
N ARG A 104 -8.57 -14.82 -2.88
CA ARG A 104 -7.45 -15.61 -3.41
C ARG A 104 -6.53 -16.09 -2.30
N CYS A 105 -6.24 -15.28 -1.29
CA CYS A 105 -5.47 -15.70 -0.12
C CYS A 105 -6.15 -16.86 0.63
N ALA A 106 -7.47 -16.80 0.82
CA ALA A 106 -8.24 -17.89 1.42
C ALA A 106 -8.07 -19.20 0.64
N LYS A 107 -8.20 -19.14 -0.70
CA LYS A 107 -8.04 -20.30 -1.58
C LYS A 107 -6.62 -20.88 -1.55
N GLU A 108 -5.60 -20.04 -1.46
CA GLU A 108 -4.18 -20.45 -1.49
C GLU A 108 -3.62 -20.74 -0.07
N GLY A 109 -4.46 -20.61 1.00
CA GLY A 109 -4.02 -20.82 2.38
C GLY A 109 -2.96 -19.82 2.83
N LEU A 110 -3.02 -18.57 2.37
CA LEU A 110 -2.09 -17.52 2.74
C LEU A 110 -2.61 -16.73 3.95
N PRO A 111 -1.93 -16.79 5.12
CA PRO A 111 -2.35 -16.09 6.31
C PRO A 111 -2.26 -14.57 6.16
N ILE A 112 -3.30 -13.88 6.65
CA ILE A 112 -3.50 -12.45 6.48
C ILE A 112 -3.42 -11.74 7.84
N TYR A 113 -2.81 -10.55 7.85
CA TYR A 113 -2.80 -9.64 8.99
C TYR A 113 -3.32 -8.27 8.59
N PHE A 114 -4.17 -7.67 9.40
CA PHE A 114 -4.61 -6.29 9.18
C PHE A 114 -3.75 -5.32 9.97
N PHE A 115 -3.31 -4.24 9.32
CA PHE A 115 -2.55 -3.19 9.97
C PHE A 115 -3.20 -1.82 9.72
N GLY A 116 -3.47 -1.11 10.83
CA GLY A 116 -4.20 0.15 10.83
C GLY A 116 -5.71 -0.01 10.96
N SER A 117 -6.43 1.11 10.81
CA SER A 117 -7.86 1.19 11.10
C SER A 117 -8.16 1.12 12.62
N THR A 118 -9.42 0.93 13.00
CA THR A 118 -9.83 0.76 14.40
C THR A 118 -10.06 -0.71 14.71
N SER A 119 -9.90 -1.11 15.98
CA SER A 119 -10.22 -2.48 16.43
C SER A 119 -11.62 -2.90 16.00
N GLU A 120 -12.62 -2.05 16.24
CA GLU A 120 -14.02 -2.33 15.87
C GLU A 120 -14.17 -2.64 14.37
N LEU A 121 -13.53 -1.84 13.50
CA LEU A 121 -13.62 -2.04 12.05
C LEU A 121 -12.89 -3.31 11.62
N ASN A 122 -11.74 -3.61 12.21
CA ASN A 122 -10.99 -4.84 11.96
C ASN A 122 -11.77 -6.08 12.40
N GLU A 123 -12.43 -6.05 13.54
CA GLU A 123 -13.27 -7.15 14.06
C GLU A 123 -14.48 -7.40 13.15
N ARG A 124 -15.23 -6.34 12.79
CA ARG A 124 -16.38 -6.45 11.88
C ARG A 124 -15.96 -7.01 10.52
N ALA A 125 -14.86 -6.51 9.97
CA ALA A 125 -14.35 -7.02 8.69
C ALA A 125 -13.92 -8.49 8.79
N THR A 126 -13.27 -8.87 9.90
CA THR A 126 -12.87 -10.27 10.16
C THR A 126 -14.07 -11.20 10.20
N LEU A 127 -15.15 -10.82 10.91
CA LEU A 127 -16.37 -11.61 10.99
C LEU A 127 -17.02 -11.78 9.61
N MET A 128 -17.20 -10.68 8.86
CA MET A 128 -17.78 -10.71 7.51
C MET A 128 -16.93 -11.52 6.53
N LEU A 129 -15.60 -11.45 6.64
CA LEU A 129 -14.70 -12.22 5.79
C LEU A 129 -14.78 -13.72 6.10
N LYS A 130 -14.81 -14.11 7.37
CA LYS A 130 -14.94 -15.52 7.79
C LYS A 130 -16.29 -16.10 7.40
N GLU A 131 -17.35 -15.31 7.44
CA GLU A 131 -18.68 -15.74 6.97
C GLU A 131 -18.67 -15.99 5.45
N ARG A 132 -18.02 -15.08 4.67
CA ARG A 132 -17.99 -15.17 3.21
C ARG A 132 -16.96 -16.16 2.67
N TYR A 133 -15.84 -16.28 3.36
CA TYR A 133 -14.70 -17.15 3.03
C TYR A 133 -14.31 -17.97 4.27
N PRO A 134 -14.97 -19.09 4.57
CA PRO A 134 -14.72 -19.86 5.79
C PRO A 134 -13.28 -20.36 5.95
N GLU A 135 -12.58 -20.52 4.84
CA GLU A 135 -11.16 -21.00 4.81
C GLU A 135 -10.15 -19.87 5.04
N ILE A 136 -10.61 -18.61 5.18
CA ILE A 136 -9.70 -17.47 5.33
C ILE A 136 -8.97 -17.53 6.68
N GLU A 137 -7.67 -17.46 6.64
CA GLU A 137 -6.83 -17.39 7.82
C GLU A 137 -6.45 -15.93 8.11
N ILE A 138 -7.08 -15.33 9.12
CA ILE A 138 -6.76 -14.00 9.63
C ILE A 138 -6.04 -14.19 10.95
N THR A 139 -4.72 -13.94 10.96
CA THR A 139 -3.83 -14.23 12.09
C THR A 139 -3.80 -13.12 13.13
N GLY A 140 -4.38 -11.97 12.84
CA GLY A 140 -4.50 -10.86 13.79
C GLY A 140 -4.64 -9.51 13.11
N TYR A 141 -4.67 -8.48 13.94
CA TYR A 141 -4.65 -7.08 13.49
C TYR A 141 -3.89 -6.21 14.50
N ASP A 142 -3.44 -5.05 14.04
CA ASP A 142 -2.83 -4.01 14.86
C ASP A 142 -3.51 -2.67 14.52
N ASP A 143 -4.11 -2.05 15.52
CA ASP A 143 -4.79 -0.75 15.44
C ASP A 143 -3.97 0.37 16.08
N SER A 144 -2.71 0.09 16.42
CA SER A 144 -1.83 1.06 17.05
C SER A 144 -1.73 2.33 16.22
N PHE A 145 -1.98 3.44 16.87
CA PHE A 145 -1.70 4.74 16.29
C PHE A 145 -0.19 4.97 16.30
N TYR A 146 0.40 5.18 15.12
CA TYR A 146 1.76 5.67 15.05
C TYR A 146 1.83 6.99 14.28
N ASP A 147 2.73 7.85 14.74
CA ASP A 147 3.01 9.13 14.13
C ASP A 147 4.24 8.98 13.21
N PRO A 148 4.11 9.25 11.91
CA PRO A 148 5.25 9.20 10.99
C PRO A 148 6.33 10.26 11.28
N GLU A 149 6.01 11.32 12.03
CA GLU A 149 6.95 12.36 12.40
C GLU A 149 7.71 12.00 13.70
N CYS A 150 7.13 11.11 14.52
CA CYS A 150 7.72 10.61 15.77
C CYS A 150 7.84 9.09 15.67
N ASP A 151 8.90 8.59 15.04
CA ASP A 151 9.15 7.14 14.98
C ASP A 151 9.52 6.61 16.38
N ASP A 152 8.50 6.21 17.12
CA ASP A 152 8.61 5.60 18.45
C ASP A 152 8.80 4.07 18.42
N GLY A 153 9.01 3.53 17.23
CA GLY A 153 9.14 2.09 16.99
C GLY A 153 7.81 1.33 16.93
N THR A 154 6.65 2.01 16.93
CA THR A 154 5.34 1.35 16.87
C THR A 154 5.15 0.58 15.56
N ALA A 155 5.54 1.16 14.43
CA ALA A 155 5.47 0.47 13.13
C ALA A 155 6.33 -0.81 13.12
N VAL A 156 7.52 -0.76 13.71
CA VAL A 156 8.43 -1.91 13.83
C VAL A 156 7.83 -3.00 14.71
N ARG A 157 7.24 -2.64 15.86
CA ARG A 157 6.56 -3.60 16.76
C ARG A 157 5.39 -4.29 16.04
N ALA A 158 4.55 -3.54 15.34
CA ALA A 158 3.44 -4.09 14.56
C ALA A 158 3.91 -5.09 13.49
N LEU A 159 4.98 -4.76 12.78
CA LEU A 159 5.58 -5.68 11.79
C LEU A 159 6.17 -6.92 12.43
N HIS A 160 6.77 -6.82 13.61
CA HIS A 160 7.22 -7.98 14.37
C HIS A 160 6.06 -8.89 14.81
N GLN A 161 4.94 -8.31 15.23
CA GLN A 161 3.74 -9.06 15.59
C GLN A 161 3.14 -9.77 14.37
N ALA A 162 2.99 -9.06 13.24
CA ALA A 162 2.54 -9.65 11.98
C ALA A 162 3.45 -10.79 11.52
N ARG A 163 4.77 -10.64 11.64
CA ARG A 163 5.73 -11.72 11.35
C ARG A 163 5.59 -12.90 12.31
N ALA A 164 5.48 -12.64 13.61
CA ALA A 164 5.34 -13.68 14.62
C ALA A 164 4.03 -14.46 14.46
N SER A 165 2.98 -13.85 13.92
CA SER A 165 1.71 -14.51 13.62
C SER A 165 1.74 -15.40 12.37
N GLY A 166 2.85 -15.39 11.61
CA GLY A 166 2.97 -16.18 10.38
C GLY A 166 2.33 -15.53 9.15
N ALA A 167 1.90 -14.26 9.23
CA ALA A 167 1.25 -13.58 8.12
C ALA A 167 2.11 -13.55 6.85
N ARG A 168 1.48 -13.82 5.71
CA ARG A 168 2.07 -13.74 4.37
C ARG A 168 1.61 -12.51 3.60
N VAL A 169 0.43 -11.99 3.92
CA VAL A 169 -0.12 -10.77 3.36
C VAL A 169 -0.53 -9.83 4.49
N ILE A 170 -0.07 -8.57 4.44
CA ILE A 170 -0.43 -7.54 5.41
C ILE A 170 -1.26 -6.48 4.70
N ILE A 171 -2.51 -6.36 5.04
CA ILE A 171 -3.43 -5.34 4.51
C ILE A 171 -3.24 -4.06 5.31
N CYS A 172 -2.74 -3.01 4.64
CA CYS A 172 -2.42 -1.74 5.28
C CYS A 172 -3.53 -0.70 5.04
N SER A 173 -4.39 -0.52 6.04
CA SER A 173 -5.50 0.45 6.04
C SER A 173 -5.08 1.77 6.69
N LEU A 174 -4.05 2.41 6.14
CA LEU A 174 -3.42 3.61 6.67
C LEU A 174 -3.52 4.80 5.71
N PRO A 175 -3.46 6.05 6.22
CA PRO A 175 -3.23 7.23 5.40
C PRO A 175 -1.90 7.16 4.62
N PRO A 176 -1.78 7.85 3.46
CA PRO A 176 -0.61 7.79 2.60
C PRO A 176 0.74 7.99 3.29
N ALA A 177 0.88 9.02 4.12
CA ALA A 177 2.13 9.32 4.83
C ALA A 177 2.59 8.16 5.74
N LYS A 178 1.64 7.49 6.41
CA LYS A 178 1.92 6.34 7.27
C LYS A 178 2.27 5.07 6.49
N GLN A 179 1.65 4.88 5.31
CA GLN A 179 2.00 3.78 4.42
C GLN A 179 3.46 3.85 3.95
N VAL A 180 3.97 5.06 3.71
CA VAL A 180 5.36 5.29 3.29
C VAL A 180 6.35 4.79 4.32
N LEU A 181 6.16 5.14 5.59
CA LEU A 181 7.03 4.68 6.67
C LEU A 181 6.98 3.16 6.83
N LEU A 182 5.78 2.60 6.83
CA LEU A 182 5.62 1.16 6.91
C LEU A 182 6.34 0.45 5.77
N SER A 183 6.28 0.99 4.54
CA SER A 183 6.96 0.43 3.38
C SER A 183 8.48 0.36 3.53
N GLN A 184 9.08 1.30 4.28
CA GLN A 184 10.52 1.29 4.53
C GLN A 184 10.96 0.13 5.44
N TYR A 185 10.12 -0.21 6.42
CA TYR A 185 10.41 -1.28 7.37
C TYR A 185 10.01 -2.67 6.88
N MET A 186 9.01 -2.79 5.99
CA MET A 186 8.52 -4.08 5.49
C MET A 186 9.64 -4.98 4.95
N TRP A 187 10.63 -4.40 4.26
CA TRP A 187 11.74 -5.13 3.68
C TRP A 187 12.72 -5.69 4.72
N GLU A 188 12.76 -5.10 5.90
CA GLU A 188 13.73 -5.46 6.94
C GLU A 188 13.15 -6.42 7.97
N TYR A 189 11.85 -6.34 8.21
CA TYR A 189 11.21 -7.00 9.36
C TYR A 189 10.17 -8.06 9.02
N ALA A 190 9.59 -8.04 7.84
CA ALA A 190 8.54 -9.02 7.50
C ALA A 190 8.83 -9.71 6.15
N PRO A 191 8.86 -11.07 6.08
CA PRO A 191 8.88 -11.78 4.80
C PRO A 191 7.51 -11.74 4.10
N ALA A 192 6.55 -10.94 4.57
CA ALA A 192 5.21 -10.81 4.03
C ALA A 192 5.13 -9.70 2.97
N VAL A 193 4.07 -9.72 2.17
CA VAL A 193 3.74 -8.64 1.24
C VAL A 193 2.75 -7.69 1.88
N GLY A 194 3.18 -6.43 2.09
CA GLY A 194 2.29 -5.36 2.51
C GLY A 194 1.53 -4.79 1.33
N VAL A 195 0.24 -4.58 1.47
CA VAL A 195 -0.62 -4.03 0.43
C VAL A 195 -1.33 -2.78 0.95
N ALA A 196 -1.02 -1.63 0.37
CA ALA A 196 -1.65 -0.36 0.70
C ALA A 196 -3.07 -0.32 0.13
N THR A 197 -4.06 -0.46 0.98
CA THR A 197 -5.48 -0.48 0.60
C THR A 197 -6.25 0.77 1.02
N GLY A 198 -5.65 1.61 1.87
CA GLY A 198 -6.29 2.84 2.36
C GLY A 198 -7.64 2.57 3.02
N GLY A 199 -8.70 3.22 2.52
CA GLY A 199 -10.06 3.09 3.06
C GLY A 199 -10.85 1.85 2.58
N ALA A 200 -10.20 0.87 1.97
CA ALA A 200 -10.90 -0.30 1.40
C ALA A 200 -11.69 -1.11 2.46
N LEU A 201 -11.15 -1.18 3.67
CA LEU A 201 -11.81 -1.86 4.79
C LEU A 201 -13.16 -1.21 5.13
N SER A 202 -13.22 0.12 5.20
CA SER A 202 -14.45 0.88 5.46
C SER A 202 -15.50 0.71 4.34
N PHE A 203 -15.04 0.58 3.09
CA PHE A 203 -15.95 0.24 1.97
C PHE A 203 -16.49 -1.18 2.08
N PHE A 204 -15.64 -2.14 2.47
CA PHE A 204 -16.02 -3.53 2.60
C PHE A 204 -17.07 -3.75 3.70
N VAL A 205 -16.89 -3.12 4.85
CA VAL A 205 -17.81 -3.21 5.98
C VAL A 205 -19.08 -2.38 5.76
N GLY A 206 -19.08 -1.46 4.79
CA GLY A 206 -20.22 -0.63 4.41
C GLY A 206 -20.36 0.69 5.17
N ASP A 207 -19.36 1.08 5.96
CA ASP A 207 -19.36 2.36 6.68
C ASP A 207 -19.28 3.55 5.71
N ILE A 208 -18.58 3.36 4.59
CA ILE A 208 -18.52 4.34 3.50
C ILE A 208 -19.12 3.71 2.25
N LYS A 209 -20.06 4.41 1.63
CA LYS A 209 -20.69 3.95 0.38
C LYS A 209 -19.71 4.15 -0.79
N ARG A 210 -19.48 3.08 -1.54
CA ARG A 210 -18.70 3.16 -2.78
C ARG A 210 -19.47 3.93 -3.85
N ALA A 211 -18.76 4.72 -4.65
CA ALA A 211 -19.37 5.40 -5.78
C ALA A 211 -19.96 4.36 -6.77
N PRO A 212 -21.16 4.60 -7.32
CA PRO A 212 -21.69 3.78 -8.39
C PRO A 212 -20.68 3.60 -9.53
N SER A 213 -20.70 2.44 -10.18
CA SER A 213 -19.69 2.08 -11.19
C SER A 213 -19.59 3.08 -12.35
N TRP A 214 -20.70 3.71 -12.73
CA TRP A 214 -20.70 4.74 -13.79
C TRP A 214 -20.00 6.03 -13.36
N ILE A 215 -20.13 6.43 -12.08
CA ILE A 215 -19.39 7.59 -11.51
C ILE A 215 -17.89 7.27 -11.43
N SER A 216 -17.54 6.06 -10.98
CA SER A 216 -16.14 5.65 -10.88
C SER A 216 -15.48 5.61 -12.27
N ARG A 217 -16.18 5.08 -13.29
CA ARG A 217 -15.69 5.04 -14.68
C ARG A 217 -15.59 6.40 -15.36
N SER A 218 -16.46 7.36 -14.99
CA SER A 218 -16.41 8.72 -15.55
C SER A 218 -15.26 9.57 -14.97
N GLY A 219 -14.55 9.07 -13.95
CA GLY A 219 -13.50 9.85 -13.26
C GLY A 219 -14.03 10.83 -12.21
N LEU A 220 -15.34 10.79 -11.90
CA LEU A 220 -15.99 11.69 -10.92
C LEU A 220 -16.07 11.08 -9.51
N GLU A 221 -15.37 9.98 -9.25
CA GLU A 221 -15.34 9.33 -7.94
C GLU A 221 -14.86 10.29 -6.83
N TRP A 222 -13.88 11.14 -7.14
CA TRP A 222 -13.37 12.15 -6.21
C TRP A 222 -14.47 13.17 -5.81
N LEU A 223 -15.32 13.57 -6.76
CA LEU A 223 -16.42 14.50 -6.49
C LEU A 223 -17.50 13.83 -5.63
N TYR A 224 -17.84 12.58 -5.92
CA TYR A 224 -18.76 11.79 -5.12
C TYR A 224 -18.26 11.66 -3.67
N ARG A 225 -16.97 11.37 -3.47
CA ARG A 225 -16.35 11.32 -2.14
C ARG A 225 -16.31 12.68 -1.46
N LEU A 226 -16.06 13.75 -2.21
CA LEU A 226 -16.09 15.12 -1.68
C LEU A 226 -17.46 15.48 -1.12
N VAL A 227 -18.54 15.06 -1.79
CA VAL A 227 -19.91 15.27 -1.30
C VAL A 227 -20.20 14.47 -0.03
N GLN A 228 -19.64 13.27 0.12
CA GLN A 228 -19.83 12.45 1.32
C GLN A 228 -19.01 12.95 2.52
N GLU A 229 -17.79 13.43 2.29
CA GLU A 229 -16.85 13.84 3.32
C GLU A 229 -16.26 15.24 3.03
N PRO A 230 -17.08 16.30 2.94
CA PRO A 230 -16.64 17.60 2.45
C PRO A 230 -15.57 18.23 3.36
N THR A 231 -15.76 18.16 4.67
CA THR A 231 -14.83 18.76 5.66
C THR A 231 -13.43 18.16 5.61
N ARG A 232 -13.32 16.84 5.32
CA ARG A 232 -12.06 16.10 5.26
C ARG A 232 -11.36 16.24 3.90
N LEU A 233 -12.13 16.32 2.79
CA LEU A 233 -11.58 16.13 1.45
C LEU A 233 -11.45 17.42 0.63
N TRP A 234 -12.14 18.52 0.97
CA TRP A 234 -12.12 19.75 0.16
C TRP A 234 -10.71 20.33 0.02
N ARG A 235 -9.98 20.43 1.17
CA ARG A 235 -8.64 21.00 1.17
C ARG A 235 -7.68 20.14 0.36
N ARG A 236 -7.76 18.82 0.54
CA ARG A 236 -6.96 17.86 -0.21
C ARG A 236 -7.19 18.02 -1.72
N TYR A 237 -8.43 17.91 -2.18
CA TYR A 237 -8.74 17.90 -3.61
C TYR A 237 -8.60 19.25 -4.30
N LEU A 238 -8.93 20.36 -3.62
CA LEU A 238 -8.96 21.68 -4.23
C LEU A 238 -7.70 22.52 -3.96
N VAL A 239 -6.85 22.10 -3.02
CA VAL A 239 -5.62 22.84 -2.68
C VAL A 239 -4.37 21.97 -2.83
N GLU A 240 -4.36 20.82 -2.14
CA GLU A 240 -3.15 20.01 -2.03
C GLU A 240 -2.85 19.23 -3.32
N ASP A 241 -3.87 18.64 -3.94
CA ASP A 241 -3.77 17.89 -5.20
C ASP A 241 -3.42 18.79 -6.39
N PHE A 242 -3.61 20.11 -6.26
CA PHE A 242 -3.26 21.08 -7.32
C PHE A 242 -1.76 21.04 -7.66
N ALA A 243 -0.90 20.65 -6.72
CA ALA A 243 0.53 20.47 -6.96
C ALA A 243 0.88 19.35 -7.96
N ALA A 244 -0.08 18.49 -8.32
CA ALA A 244 0.10 17.49 -9.37
C ALA A 244 -0.09 18.06 -10.79
N PHE A 245 -0.77 19.19 -10.96
CA PHE A 245 -1.02 19.79 -12.29
C PHE A 245 0.26 20.10 -13.08
N PRO A 246 1.30 20.73 -12.51
CA PRO A 246 2.57 20.93 -13.21
C PRO A 246 3.20 19.63 -13.70
N VAL A 247 3.01 18.53 -12.95
CA VAL A 247 3.52 17.21 -13.36
C VAL A 247 2.80 16.73 -14.60
N PHE A 248 1.47 16.79 -14.64
CA PHE A 248 0.68 16.39 -15.81
C PHE A 248 0.96 17.30 -17.03
N ALA A 249 1.05 18.61 -16.82
CA ALA A 249 1.45 19.54 -17.87
C ALA A 249 2.86 19.21 -18.41
N GLY A 250 3.80 18.92 -17.53
CA GLY A 250 5.16 18.49 -17.90
C GLY A 250 5.18 17.17 -18.69
N MET A 251 4.29 16.23 -18.39
CA MET A 251 4.14 14.99 -19.17
C MET A 251 3.65 15.30 -20.59
N VAL A 252 2.65 16.16 -20.75
CA VAL A 252 2.14 16.59 -22.05
C VAL A 252 3.25 17.25 -22.87
N LEU A 253 3.95 18.22 -22.30
CA LEU A 253 5.05 18.93 -22.97
C LEU A 253 6.18 18.00 -23.39
N ARG A 254 6.57 17.05 -22.54
CA ARG A 254 7.60 16.05 -22.89
C ARG A 254 7.15 15.17 -24.05
N ARG A 255 5.88 14.76 -24.04
CA ARG A 255 5.32 13.95 -25.15
C ARG A 255 5.30 14.70 -26.46
N LEU A 256 4.90 15.97 -26.43
CA LEU A 256 4.93 16.86 -27.62
C LEU A 256 6.36 17.09 -28.12
N ALA A 257 7.34 17.11 -27.22
CA ALA A 257 8.76 17.19 -27.57
C ALA A 257 9.39 15.85 -28.02
N GLY A 258 8.58 14.80 -28.23
CA GLY A 258 9.07 13.48 -28.66
C GLY A 258 9.86 12.70 -27.60
N ARG A 259 9.83 13.12 -26.31
CA ARG A 259 10.55 12.45 -25.23
C ARG A 259 9.75 11.28 -24.67
N SER A 260 10.44 10.17 -24.35
CA SER A 260 9.83 9.02 -23.70
C SER A 260 9.34 9.36 -22.30
N LEU A 261 8.16 8.84 -21.94
CA LEU A 261 7.56 8.90 -20.60
C LEU A 261 7.45 7.51 -19.95
N SER A 262 7.73 6.46 -20.72
CA SER A 262 7.92 5.11 -20.23
C SER A 262 9.40 4.90 -19.93
N GLU A 263 9.72 4.47 -18.72
CA GLU A 263 11.10 4.10 -18.37
C GLU A 263 11.25 2.59 -18.50
N PRO A 264 12.36 2.12 -19.14
CA PRO A 264 12.79 0.76 -18.94
C PRO A 264 13.12 0.58 -17.46
N GLU A 265 12.82 -0.57 -16.91
CA GLU A 265 13.10 -0.89 -15.53
C GLU A 265 14.60 -0.78 -15.23
N VAL A 266 15.01 0.25 -14.52
CA VAL A 266 16.26 0.22 -13.76
C VAL A 266 15.91 -0.41 -12.42
N MET A 267 15.91 -1.72 -12.36
CA MET A 267 15.83 -2.43 -11.09
C MET A 267 17.07 -2.06 -10.28
N ASN A 268 16.86 -1.40 -9.14
CA ASN A 268 17.93 -1.29 -8.15
C ASN A 268 18.26 -2.72 -7.68
N PRO A 269 19.44 -3.27 -7.98
CA PRO A 269 19.82 -4.63 -7.63
C PRO A 269 19.77 -4.88 -6.11
N ASP A 270 19.84 -3.83 -5.30
CA ASP A 270 19.74 -3.91 -3.84
C ASP A 270 18.33 -4.25 -3.33
N ILE A 271 17.28 -4.06 -4.14
CA ILE A 271 15.88 -4.42 -3.79
C ILE A 271 15.65 -5.93 -3.88
N ALA A 272 16.47 -6.62 -4.65
CA ALA A 272 16.33 -8.06 -4.92
C ALA A 272 17.20 -8.96 -4.03
N ALA A 273 18.03 -8.38 -3.17
CA ALA A 273 18.86 -9.17 -2.27
C ALA A 273 18.05 -9.58 -1.02
N PRO A 274 17.99 -10.87 -0.66
CA PRO A 274 17.47 -11.28 0.62
C PRO A 274 18.32 -10.59 1.71
N VAL A 275 17.66 -10.09 2.75
CA VAL A 275 18.23 -9.37 3.92
C VAL A 275 19.24 -10.22 4.73
N GLY A 276 19.84 -11.24 4.14
CA GLY A 276 20.70 -12.22 4.78
C GLY A 276 22.19 -11.92 4.84
N ARG A 277 22.72 -10.82 4.23
CA ARG A 277 24.15 -10.49 4.31
C ARG A 277 24.43 -9.01 4.14
N ARG A 278 24.02 -8.15 5.07
CA ARG A 278 24.74 -6.91 5.30
C ARG A 278 25.68 -7.06 6.49
N ARG A 279 26.97 -6.79 6.21
CA ARG A 279 28.08 -6.76 7.18
C ARG A 279 27.66 -6.02 8.44
N ARG A 280 27.95 -6.61 9.60
CA ARG A 280 28.00 -5.95 10.92
C ARG A 280 28.76 -4.61 10.80
N GLY A 281 28.01 -3.52 10.77
CA GLY A 281 28.62 -2.19 10.74
C GLY A 281 27.59 -1.13 11.12
N ARG A 282 27.60 -0.79 12.41
CA ARG A 282 26.75 0.12 13.19
C ARG A 282 25.47 -0.53 13.73
N ARG A 283 25.64 -1.23 14.84
CA ARG A 283 24.61 -1.35 15.86
C ARG A 283 24.29 0.08 16.33
N VAL A 284 23.13 0.60 15.97
CA VAL A 284 22.47 1.58 16.83
C VAL A 284 22.16 0.82 18.11
N ALA A 285 22.89 1.11 19.16
CA ALA A 285 22.68 0.53 20.47
C ALA A 285 21.30 0.99 20.94
N PHE A 286 20.30 0.14 20.75
CA PHE A 286 18.99 0.31 21.35
C PHE A 286 19.18 0.13 22.86
N ASN A 287 18.96 1.20 23.62
CA ASN A 287 19.09 1.23 25.07
C ASN A 287 17.98 0.34 25.67
N ALA A 288 18.25 -0.95 25.85
CA ALA A 288 17.39 -1.93 26.49
C ALA A 288 17.17 -1.68 28.02
N ALA A 289 17.60 -0.52 28.52
CA ALA A 289 17.57 -0.19 29.95
C ALA A 289 16.25 0.43 30.44
N LYS A 290 15.25 0.69 29.57
CA LYS A 290 13.99 1.35 29.98
C LYS A 290 12.72 0.48 29.88
N ALA A 291 12.85 -0.80 29.54
CA ALA A 291 11.71 -1.75 29.46
C ALA A 291 11.71 -2.78 30.61
N ARG A 292 12.16 -2.41 31.80
CA ARG A 292 11.90 -3.18 33.03
C ARG A 292 10.96 -2.39 33.91
N GLY A 293 9.68 -2.60 33.71
CA GLY A 293 8.65 -2.05 34.56
C GLY A 293 7.29 -2.65 34.24
N THR A 294 6.94 -3.60 35.07
CA THR A 294 5.68 -4.26 35.41
C THR A 294 5.36 -5.54 34.62
N VAL A 295 5.94 -6.63 35.14
CA VAL A 295 5.28 -7.94 35.13
C VAL A 295 4.15 -7.85 36.18
N VAL A 296 2.91 -7.91 35.71
CA VAL A 296 1.75 -8.11 36.62
C VAL A 296 1.59 -9.62 36.76
N ASP A 297 1.83 -10.12 37.96
CA ASP A 297 1.65 -11.51 38.33
C ASP A 297 0.20 -11.96 38.11
N ALA A 298 0.04 -13.03 37.34
CA ALA A 298 -1.24 -13.65 36.98
C ALA A 298 -1.79 -14.60 38.07
N GLU A 299 -1.40 -14.45 39.33
CA GLU A 299 -1.83 -15.34 40.45
C GLU A 299 -2.82 -14.72 41.45
N ALA A 300 -3.38 -13.54 41.20
CA ALA A 300 -4.26 -12.86 42.18
C ALA A 300 -5.75 -12.82 41.77
N LEU A 301 -6.23 -13.74 40.95
CA LEU A 301 -7.68 -13.84 40.61
C LEU A 301 -8.21 -15.28 40.77
N ALA A 302 -7.78 -15.99 41.79
CA ALA A 302 -8.39 -17.26 42.20
C ALA A 302 -8.42 -17.31 43.74
N SER A 303 -9.28 -16.47 44.30
CA SER A 303 -9.83 -16.66 45.69
C SER A 303 -11.12 -15.87 45.83
#